data_48ed907bccb60a374e5391fddbb8f304
#
_entry.id   48ed907bccb60a374e5391fddbb8f304
#
_cell.length_a   1.000
_cell.length_b   1.000
_cell.length_c   1.000
_cell.angle_alpha   90.00
_cell.angle_beta   90.00
_cell.angle_gamma   90.00
#
_symmetry.space_group_name_H-M   'P 1'
#
loop_
_entity.id
_entity.type
_entity.pdbx_description
1 polymer ?
#
loop_
_entity_poly.entity_id
_entity_poly.type
_entity_poly.pdbx_seq_one_letter_code
_entity_poly.pdbx_strand_id
1 'polypeptide(L)'
;SDLPAFHRKSARIVGDTMGKYHPHGDSSIYETLVVMSQVFKKGMPLVNGHGNFGSIEGDGAAAMRYTEARLEKFAEEVYLKDLDKTVNFVPNYDETEKEPEVLPVRVPNLLINGAEGIAVGMSTSIPPHNLGEVVDTVQAFIDNPELGTEELLGHLHGPDFPTGGIIANKKDLASIYETGSGKIKLRAKMEVELGKRKADKDKLVITEIPYTMIGAGINKCLMDIAELVESKKLTDVVDISNQSNKEGIRIVLELRKDADVERIRNILYKKTKLEDTFGVNMLA
;
A
#
# COMPACT_ATOMS: atom_id res chain seq x y z
N SER A 1 -7.94 -25.77 17.61
CA SER A 1 -6.92 -25.63 18.65
C SER A 1 -6.42 -24.21 18.69
N ASP A 2 -6.70 -23.53 19.79
CA ASP A 2 -6.52 -22.09 19.95
C ASP A 2 -5.11 -21.68 20.40
N LEU A 3 -4.10 -22.42 20.00
CA LEU A 3 -2.73 -22.01 20.26
C LEU A 3 -2.32 -20.96 19.25
N PRO A 4 -1.76 -19.81 19.69
CA PRO A 4 -1.22 -18.84 18.74
C PRO A 4 -0.15 -19.52 17.92
N ALA A 5 -0.28 -19.43 16.59
CA ALA A 5 0.71 -19.98 15.68
C ALA A 5 2.06 -19.31 15.94
N PHE A 6 3.10 -20.11 16.18
CA PHE A 6 4.44 -19.60 16.33
C PHE A 6 5.00 -19.15 14.97
N HIS A 7 5.86 -18.14 14.98
CA HIS A 7 6.66 -17.81 13.81
C HIS A 7 7.53 -18.99 13.41
N ARG A 8 7.62 -19.24 12.12
CA ARG A 8 8.48 -20.28 11.53
C ARG A 8 9.49 -19.63 10.60
N LYS A 9 10.64 -20.26 10.42
CA LYS A 9 11.64 -19.80 9.46
C LYS A 9 11.03 -19.60 8.08
N SER A 10 11.23 -18.44 7.49
CA SER A 10 10.73 -18.13 6.15
C SER A 10 11.27 -19.14 5.11
N ALA A 11 12.53 -19.55 5.25
CA ALA A 11 13.14 -20.57 4.39
C ALA A 11 12.37 -21.90 4.40
N ARG A 12 11.83 -22.30 5.55
CA ARG A 12 11.01 -23.52 5.65
C ARG A 12 9.66 -23.33 4.97
N ILE A 13 9.01 -22.20 5.18
CA ILE A 13 7.72 -21.88 4.53
C ILE A 13 7.90 -21.88 3.00
N VAL A 14 8.93 -21.23 2.51
CA VAL A 14 9.26 -21.19 1.07
C VAL A 14 9.56 -22.57 0.53
N GLY A 15 10.36 -23.38 1.24
CA GLY A 15 10.69 -24.74 0.84
C GLY A 15 9.47 -25.64 0.76
N ASP A 16 8.60 -25.62 1.75
CA ASP A 16 7.36 -26.40 1.75
C ASP A 16 6.41 -25.99 0.64
N THR A 17 6.28 -24.68 0.41
CA THR A 17 5.43 -24.13 -0.66
C THR A 17 5.95 -24.55 -2.03
N MET A 18 7.25 -24.40 -2.26
CA MET A 18 7.90 -24.77 -3.52
C MET A 18 7.81 -26.27 -3.77
N GLY A 19 8.05 -27.07 -2.75
CA GLY A 19 8.08 -28.54 -2.88
C GLY A 19 6.69 -29.14 -3.05
N LYS A 20 5.66 -28.60 -2.41
CA LYS A 20 4.32 -29.20 -2.37
C LYS A 20 3.31 -28.57 -3.30
N TYR A 21 3.38 -27.25 -3.54
CA TYR A 21 2.28 -26.53 -4.18
C TYR A 21 2.69 -25.65 -5.35
N HIS A 22 3.90 -25.15 -5.39
CA HIS A 22 4.32 -24.16 -6.38
C HIS A 22 5.76 -24.43 -6.86
N PRO A 23 5.95 -25.32 -7.86
CA PRO A 23 7.26 -25.76 -8.31
C PRO A 23 7.98 -24.73 -9.19
N HIS A 24 8.20 -23.54 -8.66
CA HIS A 24 8.90 -22.44 -9.32
C HIS A 24 10.05 -21.93 -8.43
N GLY A 25 10.71 -20.86 -8.83
CA GLY A 25 11.85 -20.32 -8.09
C GLY A 25 11.51 -19.87 -6.67
N ASP A 26 12.40 -20.12 -5.73
CA ASP A 26 12.24 -19.77 -4.32
C ASP A 26 12.18 -18.25 -4.09
N SER A 27 12.89 -17.47 -4.90
CA SER A 27 12.91 -16.00 -4.80
C SER A 27 11.53 -15.39 -4.98
N SER A 28 10.77 -15.82 -5.98
CA SER A 28 9.41 -15.31 -6.22
C SER A 28 8.44 -15.64 -5.09
N ILE A 29 8.59 -16.82 -4.50
CA ILE A 29 7.78 -17.26 -3.35
C ILE A 29 8.12 -16.39 -2.13
N TYR A 30 9.41 -16.18 -1.85
CA TYR A 30 9.84 -15.35 -0.73
C TYR A 30 9.44 -13.89 -0.90
N GLU A 31 9.62 -13.32 -2.08
CA GLU A 31 9.19 -11.94 -2.38
C GLU A 31 7.69 -11.74 -2.14
N THR A 32 6.87 -12.71 -2.53
CA THR A 32 5.43 -12.69 -2.25
C THR A 32 5.13 -12.73 -0.75
N LEU A 33 5.82 -13.59 0.00
CA LEU A 33 5.70 -13.67 1.45
C LEU A 33 6.05 -12.31 2.10
N VAL A 34 7.12 -11.69 1.65
CA VAL A 34 7.57 -10.37 2.13
C VAL A 34 6.51 -9.31 1.87
N VAL A 35 5.99 -9.20 0.64
CA VAL A 35 4.97 -8.20 0.29
C VAL A 35 3.71 -8.37 1.13
N MET A 36 3.27 -9.59 1.37
CA MET A 36 2.09 -9.86 2.21
C MET A 36 2.23 -9.42 3.67
N SER A 37 3.45 -9.17 4.14
CA SER A 37 3.75 -8.68 5.49
C SER A 37 3.95 -7.17 5.58
N GLN A 38 4.10 -6.48 4.45
CA GLN A 38 4.48 -5.07 4.41
C GLN A 38 3.27 -4.16 4.58
N VAL A 39 3.18 -3.50 5.73
CA VAL A 39 2.06 -2.60 6.09
C VAL A 39 1.98 -1.36 5.20
N PHE A 40 3.06 -0.97 4.54
CA PHE A 40 3.08 0.15 3.60
C PHE A 40 2.64 -0.24 2.19
N LYS A 41 2.50 -1.53 1.89
CA LYS A 41 1.98 -2.05 0.61
C LYS A 41 0.60 -2.66 0.72
N LYS A 42 0.25 -3.19 1.89
CA LYS A 42 -1.04 -3.84 2.14
C LYS A 42 -1.77 -3.16 3.28
N GLY A 43 -2.99 -2.69 3.03
CA GLY A 43 -3.84 -2.09 4.05
C GLY A 43 -4.18 -3.07 5.18
N MET A 44 -4.42 -4.34 4.83
CA MET A 44 -4.63 -5.45 5.77
C MET A 44 -3.64 -6.57 5.44
N PRO A 45 -2.42 -6.55 6.02
CA PRO A 45 -1.44 -7.60 5.78
C PRO A 45 -1.95 -8.99 6.13
N LEU A 46 -1.57 -9.99 5.36
CA LEU A 46 -1.96 -11.39 5.57
C LEU A 46 -0.91 -12.18 6.34
N VAL A 47 0.31 -11.69 6.37
CA VAL A 47 1.46 -12.32 7.01
C VAL A 47 2.03 -11.40 8.09
N ASN A 48 2.32 -11.98 9.23
CA ASN A 48 3.02 -11.33 10.33
C ASN A 48 4.50 -11.74 10.28
N GLY A 49 5.36 -10.80 9.94
CA GLY A 49 6.79 -11.02 9.82
C GLY A 49 7.55 -10.73 11.12
N HIS A 50 8.60 -11.51 11.37
CA HIS A 50 9.57 -11.26 12.44
C HIS A 50 10.97 -11.17 11.84
N GLY A 51 11.64 -10.05 12.06
CA GLY A 51 12.92 -9.71 11.45
C GLY A 51 12.81 -8.57 10.44
N ASN A 52 13.80 -8.44 9.57
CA ASN A 52 13.82 -7.40 8.54
C ASN A 52 13.07 -7.85 7.28
N PHE A 53 11.89 -7.29 7.07
CA PHE A 53 11.06 -7.49 5.87
C PHE A 53 11.07 -6.27 4.92
N GLY A 54 12.15 -5.50 4.96
CA GLY A 54 12.29 -4.32 4.10
C GLY A 54 11.69 -3.05 4.70
N SER A 55 11.85 -1.95 3.99
CA SER A 55 11.34 -0.64 4.39
C SER A 55 10.60 0.06 3.26
N ILE A 56 9.80 1.06 3.62
CA ILE A 56 9.10 1.92 2.66
C ILE A 56 10.08 2.68 1.74
N GLU A 57 11.32 2.86 2.16
CA GLU A 57 12.36 3.56 1.41
C GLU A 57 13.07 2.66 0.39
N GLY A 58 12.69 1.40 0.31
CA GLY A 58 13.21 0.47 -0.69
C GLY A 58 14.34 -0.44 -0.19
N ASP A 59 14.61 -0.44 1.11
CA ASP A 59 15.52 -1.43 1.67
C ASP A 59 14.92 -2.81 1.48
N GLY A 60 15.73 -3.75 0.99
CA GLY A 60 15.31 -5.12 0.78
C GLY A 60 15.13 -5.88 2.09
N ALA A 61 14.31 -6.93 2.05
CA ALA A 61 14.21 -7.86 3.17
C ALA A 61 15.53 -8.63 3.36
N ALA A 62 15.80 -9.02 4.59
CA ALA A 62 16.89 -9.97 4.87
C ALA A 62 16.63 -11.31 4.16
N ALA A 63 17.67 -12.07 3.92
CA ALA A 63 17.54 -13.40 3.32
C ALA A 63 16.60 -14.29 4.15
N MET A 64 15.88 -15.19 3.48
CA MET A 64 14.82 -16.02 4.09
C MET A 64 15.30 -16.88 5.27
N ARG A 65 16.58 -17.18 5.36
CA ARG A 65 17.16 -17.92 6.49
C ARG A 65 17.22 -17.11 7.79
N TYR A 66 17.11 -15.80 7.71
CA TYR A 66 17.19 -14.89 8.86
C TYR A 66 15.81 -14.38 9.33
N THR A 67 14.77 -14.54 8.54
CA THR A 67 13.45 -14.05 8.89
C THR A 67 12.50 -15.18 9.28
N GLU A 68 11.46 -14.82 10.01
CA GLU A 68 10.41 -15.72 10.44
C GLU A 68 9.05 -15.12 10.10
N ALA A 69 8.06 -15.96 9.88
CA ALA A 69 6.73 -15.52 9.51
C ALA A 69 5.65 -16.45 10.08
N ARG A 70 4.48 -15.90 10.23
CA ARG A 70 3.22 -16.62 10.51
C ARG A 70 2.07 -15.87 9.85
N LEU A 71 0.90 -16.49 9.81
CA LEU A 71 -0.30 -15.81 9.35
C LEU A 71 -0.72 -14.72 10.33
N GLU A 72 -1.25 -13.62 9.80
CA GLU A 72 -2.01 -12.68 10.60
C GLU A 72 -3.37 -13.29 10.99
N LYS A 73 -3.92 -12.87 12.13
CA LYS A 73 -5.22 -13.31 12.57
C LYS A 73 -6.32 -13.04 11.53
N PHE A 74 -6.23 -11.91 10.86
CA PHE A 74 -7.12 -11.55 9.77
C PHE A 74 -7.11 -12.60 8.65
N ALA A 75 -5.94 -13.08 8.25
CA ALA A 75 -5.82 -14.11 7.22
C ALA A 75 -6.48 -15.44 7.66
N GLU A 76 -6.26 -15.84 8.90
CA GLU A 76 -6.88 -17.08 9.44
C GLU A 76 -8.41 -16.98 9.48
N GLU A 77 -8.94 -15.87 9.97
CA GLU A 77 -10.39 -15.68 10.15
C GLU A 77 -11.15 -15.43 8.85
N VAL A 78 -10.54 -14.74 7.91
CA VAL A 78 -11.20 -14.27 6.69
C VAL A 78 -10.95 -15.17 5.49
N TYR A 79 -9.77 -15.75 5.39
CA TYR A 79 -9.35 -16.53 4.22
C TYR A 79 -9.42 -18.04 4.42
N LEU A 80 -9.14 -18.52 5.63
CA LEU A 80 -8.88 -19.95 5.88
C LEU A 80 -9.86 -20.60 6.83
N LYS A 81 -10.74 -19.84 7.49
CA LYS A 81 -11.70 -20.41 8.43
C LYS A 81 -12.65 -21.37 7.72
N ASP A 82 -12.79 -22.57 8.28
CA ASP A 82 -13.59 -23.65 7.72
C ASP A 82 -13.16 -24.12 6.32
N LEU A 83 -11.89 -23.94 5.96
CA LEU A 83 -11.33 -24.29 4.65
C LEU A 83 -11.68 -25.72 4.23
N ASP A 84 -11.50 -26.67 5.13
CA ASP A 84 -11.75 -28.10 4.89
C ASP A 84 -13.23 -28.47 4.73
N LYS A 85 -14.14 -27.56 5.08
CA LYS A 85 -15.61 -27.79 5.03
C LYS A 85 -16.33 -27.03 3.93
N THR A 86 -15.69 -26.03 3.35
CA THR A 86 -16.36 -25.03 2.50
C THR A 86 -15.90 -25.01 1.05
N VAL A 87 -14.76 -25.59 0.74
CA VAL A 87 -14.22 -25.60 -0.61
C VAL A 87 -13.81 -27.01 -1.03
N ASN A 88 -13.74 -27.23 -2.34
CA ASN A 88 -13.23 -28.47 -2.90
C ASN A 88 -11.71 -28.49 -2.85
N PHE A 89 -11.15 -29.69 -2.70
CA PHE A 89 -9.72 -29.94 -2.78
C PHE A 89 -9.40 -30.72 -4.05
N VAL A 90 -8.32 -30.35 -4.69
CA VAL A 90 -7.81 -31.00 -5.90
C VAL A 90 -6.39 -31.49 -5.65
N PRO A 91 -5.91 -32.49 -6.39
CA PRO A 91 -4.50 -32.90 -6.31
C PRO A 91 -3.59 -31.73 -6.67
N ASN A 92 -2.43 -31.67 -6.00
CA ASN A 92 -1.36 -30.75 -6.37
C ASN A 92 -0.68 -31.20 -7.67
N TYR A 93 0.39 -30.50 -8.10
CA TYR A 93 1.05 -30.73 -9.39
C TYR A 93 1.65 -32.14 -9.59
N ASP A 94 2.05 -32.81 -8.51
CA ASP A 94 2.64 -34.16 -8.57
C ASP A 94 1.71 -35.23 -7.93
N GLU A 95 0.49 -34.88 -7.62
CA GLU A 95 -0.54 -35.77 -7.04
C GLU A 95 -0.19 -36.37 -5.66
N THR A 96 0.83 -35.84 -4.97
CA THR A 96 1.23 -36.30 -3.63
C THR A 96 0.48 -35.64 -2.51
N GLU A 97 -0.07 -34.45 -2.72
CA GLU A 97 -0.81 -33.66 -1.75
C GLU A 97 -2.11 -33.16 -2.36
N LYS A 98 -2.99 -32.65 -1.51
CA LYS A 98 -4.21 -31.97 -1.94
C LYS A 98 -4.15 -30.49 -1.58
N GLU A 99 -4.66 -29.65 -2.46
CA GLU A 99 -4.76 -28.21 -2.25
C GLU A 99 -6.18 -27.71 -2.50
N PRO A 100 -6.61 -26.62 -1.85
CA PRO A 100 -7.92 -26.05 -2.11
C PRO A 100 -7.97 -25.49 -3.53
N GLU A 101 -9.07 -25.76 -4.24
CA GLU A 101 -9.32 -25.19 -5.57
C GLU A 101 -9.46 -23.68 -5.53
N VAL A 102 -10.12 -23.17 -4.47
CA VAL A 102 -10.28 -21.73 -4.17
C VAL A 102 -10.20 -21.53 -2.66
N LEU A 103 -9.95 -20.32 -2.23
CA LEU A 103 -10.01 -19.96 -0.80
C LEU A 103 -11.40 -19.45 -0.41
N PRO A 104 -11.91 -19.80 0.79
CA PRO A 104 -13.22 -19.36 1.26
C PRO A 104 -13.20 -17.93 1.81
N VAL A 105 -12.79 -16.98 1.00
CA VAL A 105 -12.63 -15.58 1.42
C VAL A 105 -13.99 -14.97 1.77
N ARG A 106 -14.08 -14.38 2.95
CA ARG A 106 -15.31 -13.83 3.52
C ARG A 106 -15.54 -12.35 3.26
N VAL A 107 -14.55 -11.65 2.71
CA VAL A 107 -14.61 -10.22 2.38
C VAL A 107 -13.99 -9.98 1.01
N PRO A 108 -14.37 -8.90 0.29
CA PRO A 108 -13.80 -8.59 -1.02
C PRO A 108 -12.33 -8.13 -0.91
N ASN A 109 -11.40 -9.07 -0.86
CA ASN A 109 -9.97 -8.74 -0.71
C ASN A 109 -9.42 -7.90 -1.86
N LEU A 110 -9.93 -8.08 -3.09
CA LEU A 110 -9.52 -7.24 -4.22
C LEU A 110 -9.72 -5.75 -3.96
N LEU A 111 -10.77 -5.39 -3.23
CA LEU A 111 -11.02 -3.99 -2.85
C LEU A 111 -10.22 -3.58 -1.61
N ILE A 112 -10.08 -4.46 -0.62
CA ILE A 112 -9.40 -4.13 0.64
C ILE A 112 -7.92 -3.92 0.44
N ASN A 113 -7.23 -4.86 -0.17
CA ASN A 113 -5.77 -4.80 -0.39
C ASN A 113 -5.37 -4.33 -1.80
N GLY A 114 -6.36 -4.14 -2.69
CA GLY A 114 -6.07 -3.88 -4.08
C GLY A 114 -5.48 -5.08 -4.80
N ALA A 115 -5.18 -4.90 -6.06
CA ALA A 115 -4.49 -5.91 -6.87
C ALA A 115 -3.70 -5.25 -7.98
N GLU A 116 -2.58 -5.86 -8.31
CA GLU A 116 -1.74 -5.45 -9.43
C GLU A 116 -1.27 -6.71 -10.17
N GLY A 117 -1.43 -6.71 -11.48
CA GLY A 117 -1.05 -7.87 -12.28
C GLY A 117 -0.84 -7.50 -13.74
N ILE A 118 0.14 -8.14 -14.36
CA ILE A 118 0.49 -7.97 -15.76
C ILE A 118 0.44 -9.33 -16.43
N ALA A 119 -0.40 -9.44 -17.46
CA ALA A 119 -0.51 -10.61 -18.31
C ALA A 119 -0.32 -10.22 -19.78
N VAL A 120 -0.25 -11.21 -20.66
CA VAL A 120 -0.16 -10.95 -22.09
C VAL A 120 -1.46 -10.34 -22.58
N GLY A 121 -1.39 -9.10 -23.10
CA GLY A 121 -2.53 -8.41 -23.66
C GLY A 121 -3.51 -7.78 -22.65
N MET A 122 -3.26 -7.92 -21.33
CA MET A 122 -4.10 -7.31 -20.32
C MET A 122 -3.32 -7.03 -19.02
N SER A 123 -3.83 -6.09 -18.23
CA SER A 123 -3.30 -5.79 -16.91
C SER A 123 -4.42 -5.39 -15.97
N THR A 124 -4.21 -5.56 -14.68
CA THR A 124 -5.12 -5.04 -13.66
C THR A 124 -4.36 -4.15 -12.69
N SER A 125 -5.02 -3.11 -12.24
CA SER A 125 -4.53 -2.19 -11.22
C SER A 125 -5.73 -1.69 -10.41
N ILE A 126 -5.95 -2.30 -9.26
CA ILE A 126 -7.06 -2.00 -8.36
C ILE A 126 -6.48 -1.36 -7.10
N PRO A 127 -6.89 -0.13 -6.74
CA PRO A 127 -6.41 0.52 -5.53
C PRO A 127 -6.99 -0.15 -4.29
N PRO A 128 -6.29 -0.08 -3.14
CA PRO A 128 -6.82 -0.56 -1.86
C PRO A 128 -7.89 0.35 -1.29
N HIS A 129 -8.74 -0.20 -0.41
CA HIS A 129 -9.84 0.50 0.23
C HIS A 129 -9.91 0.19 1.72
N ASN A 130 -10.58 1.06 2.48
CA ASN A 130 -10.80 0.88 3.90
C ASN A 130 -11.74 -0.31 4.16
N LEU A 131 -11.34 -1.20 5.07
CA LEU A 131 -12.13 -2.40 5.40
C LEU A 131 -13.53 -2.07 5.88
N GLY A 132 -13.68 -1.12 6.79
CA GLY A 132 -14.99 -0.72 7.33
C GLY A 132 -15.91 -0.17 6.25
N GLU A 133 -15.40 0.71 5.38
CA GLU A 133 -16.15 1.25 4.25
C GLU A 133 -16.55 0.17 3.23
N VAL A 134 -15.68 -0.79 2.96
CA VAL A 134 -16.01 -1.92 2.07
C VAL A 134 -17.14 -2.76 2.66
N VAL A 135 -17.07 -3.09 3.93
CA VAL A 135 -18.12 -3.88 4.62
C VAL A 135 -19.43 -3.11 4.63
N ASP A 136 -19.44 -1.83 4.95
CA ASP A 136 -20.64 -0.99 4.93
C ASP A 136 -21.25 -0.92 3.53
N THR A 137 -20.43 -0.82 2.51
CA THR A 137 -20.87 -0.77 1.11
C THR A 137 -21.51 -2.10 0.69
N VAL A 138 -20.89 -3.22 1.04
CA VAL A 138 -21.45 -4.56 0.77
C VAL A 138 -22.79 -4.73 1.47
N GLN A 139 -22.91 -4.32 2.71
CA GLN A 139 -24.17 -4.39 3.46
C GLN A 139 -25.25 -3.52 2.82
N ALA A 140 -24.94 -2.31 2.43
CA ALA A 140 -25.87 -1.43 1.72
C ALA A 140 -26.35 -2.04 0.40
N PHE A 141 -25.46 -2.65 -0.36
CA PHE A 141 -25.80 -3.33 -1.60
C PHE A 141 -26.66 -4.58 -1.40
N ILE A 142 -26.41 -5.35 -0.35
CA ILE A 142 -27.26 -6.52 0.01
C ILE A 142 -28.66 -6.05 0.40
N ASP A 143 -28.77 -4.98 1.17
CA ASP A 143 -30.07 -4.43 1.61
C ASP A 143 -30.84 -3.81 0.44
N ASN A 144 -30.16 -3.25 -0.54
CA ASN A 144 -30.76 -2.67 -1.74
C ASN A 144 -29.86 -2.84 -2.98
N PRO A 145 -30.01 -3.93 -3.74
CA PRO A 145 -29.20 -4.18 -4.95
C PRO A 145 -29.39 -3.17 -6.09
N GLU A 146 -30.41 -2.31 -6.01
CA GLU A 146 -30.70 -1.27 -7.00
C GLU A 146 -29.89 0.02 -6.80
N LEU A 147 -29.07 0.09 -5.75
CA LEU A 147 -28.22 1.26 -5.52
C LEU A 147 -27.26 1.48 -6.69
N GLY A 148 -27.19 2.72 -7.17
CA GLY A 148 -26.25 3.16 -8.19
C GLY A 148 -24.86 3.48 -7.62
N THR A 149 -23.93 3.76 -8.53
CA THR A 149 -22.53 4.06 -8.18
C THR A 149 -22.41 5.24 -7.21
N GLU A 150 -23.11 6.34 -7.44
CA GLU A 150 -23.04 7.51 -6.57
C GLU A 150 -23.54 7.23 -5.15
N GLU A 151 -24.59 6.44 -5.01
CA GLU A 151 -25.14 6.03 -3.72
C GLU A 151 -24.19 5.11 -2.98
N LEU A 152 -23.56 4.16 -3.67
CA LEU A 152 -22.54 3.27 -3.11
C LEU A 152 -21.29 4.04 -2.67
N LEU A 153 -20.91 5.10 -3.39
CA LEU A 153 -19.81 5.99 -3.01
C LEU A 153 -20.10 6.85 -1.77
N GLY A 154 -21.35 6.92 -1.33
CA GLY A 154 -21.69 7.45 -0.01
C GLY A 154 -21.20 6.56 1.15
N HIS A 155 -20.96 5.29 0.89
CA HIS A 155 -20.41 4.30 1.83
C HIS A 155 -18.92 4.04 1.58
N LEU A 156 -18.53 3.88 0.33
CA LEU A 156 -17.13 3.70 -0.11
C LEU A 156 -16.63 5.04 -0.65
N HIS A 157 -15.96 5.82 0.18
CA HIS A 157 -15.59 7.20 -0.14
C HIS A 157 -14.45 7.35 -1.16
N GLY A 158 -13.82 6.26 -1.53
CA GLY A 158 -12.72 6.19 -2.48
C GLY A 158 -11.60 5.28 -2.00
N PRO A 159 -10.49 5.20 -2.74
CA PRO A 159 -9.32 4.45 -2.33
C PRO A 159 -8.76 4.93 -1.00
N ASP A 160 -8.23 3.99 -0.24
CA ASP A 160 -7.52 4.22 1.02
C ASP A 160 -6.15 3.56 0.94
N PHE A 161 -5.14 4.36 0.62
CA PHE A 161 -3.78 3.86 0.45
C PHE A 161 -3.07 3.71 1.80
N PRO A 162 -2.27 2.65 2.00
CA PRO A 162 -1.52 2.45 3.25
C PRO A 162 -0.56 3.59 3.58
N THR A 163 -0.11 4.33 2.59
CA THR A 163 0.78 5.49 2.73
C THR A 163 0.04 6.79 3.00
N GLY A 164 -1.29 6.76 3.02
CA GLY A 164 -2.11 7.97 3.15
C GLY A 164 -2.10 8.83 1.90
N GLY A 165 -2.04 10.14 2.08
CA GLY A 165 -2.08 11.11 1.01
C GLY A 165 -3.46 11.69 0.76
N ILE A 166 -3.57 12.51 -0.26
CA ILE A 166 -4.78 13.23 -0.61
C ILE A 166 -5.14 12.92 -2.06
N ILE A 167 -6.40 12.58 -2.32
CA ILE A 167 -6.93 12.45 -3.68
C ILE A 167 -7.34 13.84 -4.16
N ALA A 168 -6.61 14.37 -5.15
CA ALA A 168 -6.82 15.72 -5.66
C ALA A 168 -8.00 15.83 -6.63
N ASN A 169 -8.39 14.74 -7.28
CA ASN A 169 -9.46 14.70 -8.29
C ASN A 169 -10.67 13.86 -7.85
N LYS A 170 -11.16 14.07 -6.64
CA LYS A 170 -12.31 13.32 -6.09
C LYS A 170 -13.55 13.33 -7.00
N LYS A 171 -13.75 14.39 -7.76
CA LYS A 171 -14.86 14.52 -8.71
C LYS A 171 -14.85 13.45 -9.80
N ASP A 172 -13.70 12.85 -10.09
CA ASP A 172 -13.55 11.85 -11.14
C ASP A 172 -13.83 10.42 -10.64
N LEU A 173 -13.96 10.21 -9.32
CA LEU A 173 -14.12 8.88 -8.72
C LEU A 173 -15.37 8.16 -9.20
N ALA A 174 -16.51 8.84 -9.29
CA ALA A 174 -17.76 8.22 -9.77
C ALA A 174 -17.59 7.61 -11.16
N SER A 175 -16.97 8.33 -12.08
CA SER A 175 -16.69 7.84 -13.43
C SER A 175 -15.69 6.69 -13.43
N ILE A 176 -14.65 6.74 -12.58
CA ILE A 176 -13.65 5.68 -12.44
C ILE A 176 -14.30 4.39 -11.96
N TYR A 177 -15.15 4.43 -10.94
CA TYR A 177 -15.85 3.25 -10.43
C TYR A 177 -16.90 2.73 -11.42
N GLU A 178 -17.58 3.61 -12.13
CA GLU A 178 -18.59 3.22 -13.12
C GLU A 178 -17.95 2.48 -14.31
N THR A 179 -16.83 2.97 -14.80
CA THR A 179 -16.13 2.40 -15.97
C THR A 179 -15.06 1.37 -15.62
N GLY A 180 -14.59 1.34 -14.36
CA GLY A 180 -13.47 0.52 -13.92
C GLY A 180 -12.10 1.00 -14.41
N SER A 181 -12.02 2.19 -14.99
CA SER A 181 -10.78 2.73 -15.57
C SER A 181 -10.67 4.23 -15.35
N GLY A 182 -9.46 4.71 -15.13
CA GLY A 182 -9.18 6.13 -14.98
C GLY A 182 -7.88 6.40 -14.27
N LYS A 183 -7.71 7.66 -13.89
CA LYS A 183 -6.50 8.15 -13.22
C LYS A 183 -6.85 8.85 -11.92
N ILE A 184 -6.22 8.42 -10.84
CA ILE A 184 -6.33 9.06 -9.53
C ILE A 184 -5.09 9.93 -9.31
N LYS A 185 -5.28 11.20 -9.03
CA LYS A 185 -4.20 12.11 -8.66
C LYS A 185 -3.97 12.05 -7.16
N LEU A 186 -2.81 11.56 -6.77
CA LEU A 186 -2.38 11.47 -5.38
C LEU A 186 -1.44 12.61 -5.05
N ARG A 187 -1.67 13.26 -3.90
CA ARG A 187 -0.80 14.29 -3.34
C ARG A 187 -0.26 13.88 -2.00
N ALA A 188 0.99 14.22 -1.74
CA ALA A 188 1.56 14.16 -0.41
C ALA A 188 0.81 15.08 0.55
N LYS A 189 0.69 14.67 1.81
CA LYS A 189 0.21 15.53 2.89
C LYS A 189 1.39 16.27 3.49
N MET A 190 1.27 17.58 3.58
CA MET A 190 2.30 18.48 4.10
C MET A 190 1.69 19.37 5.18
N GLU A 191 2.39 19.47 6.30
CA GLU A 191 1.98 20.27 7.46
C GLU A 191 3.06 21.28 7.83
N VAL A 192 2.65 22.47 8.26
CA VAL A 192 3.57 23.48 8.78
C VAL A 192 3.79 23.24 10.27
N GLU A 193 5.04 23.13 10.68
CA GLU A 193 5.45 23.15 12.08
C GLU A 193 6.13 24.49 12.36
N LEU A 194 5.54 25.28 13.25
CA LEU A 194 6.11 26.57 13.64
C LEU A 194 7.28 26.37 14.60
N GLY A 195 8.30 27.21 14.48
CA GLY A 195 9.41 27.26 15.42
C GLY A 195 8.93 27.57 16.84
N LYS A 196 9.45 26.84 17.81
CA LYS A 196 9.07 27.01 19.24
C LYS A 196 9.66 28.26 19.86
N ARG A 197 10.83 28.71 19.35
CA ARG A 197 11.54 29.88 19.81
C ARG A 197 11.68 30.87 18.67
N LYS A 198 11.91 32.14 18.99
CA LYS A 198 12.08 33.20 17.97
C LYS A 198 13.23 32.95 16.99
N ALA A 199 14.24 32.19 17.42
CA ALA A 199 15.39 31.82 16.59
C ALA A 199 15.17 30.52 15.77
N ASP A 200 14.16 29.75 16.10
CA ASP A 200 13.88 28.48 15.40
C ASP A 200 13.18 28.76 14.06
N LYS A 201 13.57 28.03 13.04
CA LYS A 201 12.93 28.11 11.73
C LYS A 201 11.61 27.35 11.72
N ASP A 202 10.66 27.85 10.96
CA ASP A 202 9.46 27.09 10.62
C ASP A 202 9.84 25.97 9.65
N LYS A 203 9.05 24.91 9.65
CA LYS A 203 9.28 23.72 8.83
C LYS A 203 8.02 23.38 8.04
N LEU A 204 8.22 22.93 6.81
CA LEU A 204 7.20 22.23 6.06
C LEU A 204 7.53 20.74 6.12
N VAL A 205 6.63 19.96 6.71
CA VAL A 205 6.85 18.54 6.97
C VAL A 205 5.94 17.70 6.10
N ILE A 206 6.53 16.80 5.32
CA ILE A 206 5.81 15.81 4.53
C ILE A 206 5.59 14.60 5.42
N THR A 207 4.32 14.28 5.72
CA THR A 207 3.92 13.20 6.63
C THR A 207 3.28 12.02 5.94
N GLU A 208 2.78 12.21 4.73
CA GLU A 208 2.20 11.15 3.90
C GLU A 208 2.66 11.36 2.46
N ILE A 209 2.91 10.28 1.75
CA ILE A 209 3.40 10.29 0.38
C ILE A 209 2.44 9.57 -0.57
N PRO A 210 2.43 9.88 -1.86
CA PRO A 210 1.73 9.06 -2.84
C PRO A 210 2.19 7.60 -2.80
N TYR A 211 1.25 6.67 -2.87
CA TYR A 211 1.52 5.22 -2.87
C TYR A 211 2.51 4.82 -3.97
N THR A 212 2.49 5.50 -5.08
CA THR A 212 3.39 5.31 -6.23
C THR A 212 4.85 5.65 -5.94
N MET A 213 5.13 6.34 -4.82
CA MET A 213 6.47 6.79 -4.44
C MET A 213 7.23 5.79 -3.56
N ILE A 214 6.60 4.70 -3.13
CA ILE A 214 7.23 3.68 -2.27
C ILE A 214 8.54 3.19 -2.90
N GLY A 215 9.55 3.00 -2.06
CA GLY A 215 10.85 2.50 -2.46
C GLY A 215 11.78 3.59 -2.97
N ALA A 216 12.48 3.33 -4.07
CA ALA A 216 13.46 4.25 -4.65
C ALA A 216 12.89 5.63 -5.00
N GLY A 217 11.58 5.77 -5.13
CA GLY A 217 10.90 7.03 -5.39
C GLY A 217 11.09 8.07 -4.29
N ILE A 218 11.28 7.66 -3.05
CA ILE A 218 11.51 8.57 -1.92
C ILE A 218 12.86 9.27 -2.07
N ASN A 219 13.94 8.52 -2.31
CA ASN A 219 15.26 9.09 -2.53
C ASN A 219 15.29 9.98 -3.78
N LYS A 220 14.66 9.55 -4.85
CA LYS A 220 14.56 10.36 -6.08
C LYS A 220 13.84 11.68 -5.80
N CYS A 221 12.77 11.67 -5.03
CA CYS A 221 12.05 12.89 -4.64
C CYS A 221 12.92 13.83 -3.82
N LEU A 222 13.69 13.32 -2.86
CA LEU A 222 14.63 14.11 -2.08
C LEU A 222 15.68 14.78 -2.97
N MET A 223 16.22 14.06 -3.95
CA MET A 223 17.17 14.60 -4.93
C MET A 223 16.51 15.68 -5.80
N ASP A 224 15.29 15.45 -6.26
CA ASP A 224 14.54 16.42 -7.06
C ASP A 224 14.27 17.72 -6.27
N ILE A 225 13.95 17.62 -4.99
CA ILE A 225 13.76 18.79 -4.11
C ILE A 225 15.11 19.54 -3.94
N ALA A 226 16.20 18.81 -3.68
CA ALA A 226 17.52 19.39 -3.54
C ALA A 226 17.94 20.16 -4.81
N GLU A 227 17.66 19.59 -5.97
CA GLU A 227 17.92 20.25 -7.26
C GLU A 227 17.09 21.53 -7.43
N LEU A 228 15.84 21.54 -7.01
CA LEU A 228 15.00 22.74 -7.03
C LEU A 228 15.55 23.85 -6.12
N VAL A 229 16.13 23.47 -4.98
CA VAL A 229 16.79 24.44 -4.08
C VAL A 229 18.07 24.99 -4.71
N GLU A 230 18.92 24.13 -5.23
CA GLU A 230 20.20 24.53 -5.88
C GLU A 230 19.98 25.40 -7.12
N SER A 231 18.97 25.08 -7.92
CA SER A 231 18.60 25.84 -9.12
C SER A 231 17.84 27.13 -8.83
N LYS A 232 17.68 27.49 -7.53
CA LYS A 232 16.99 28.68 -7.06
C LYS A 232 15.51 28.76 -7.41
N LYS A 233 14.87 27.61 -7.65
CA LYS A 233 13.41 27.52 -7.85
C LYS A 233 12.64 27.42 -6.52
N LEU A 234 13.31 26.98 -5.45
CA LEU A 234 12.81 26.92 -4.07
C LEU A 234 13.75 27.68 -3.12
N THR A 235 13.85 28.99 -3.27
CA THR A 235 14.77 29.84 -2.48
C THR A 235 14.40 29.94 -1.01
N ASP A 236 13.12 29.68 -0.66
CA ASP A 236 12.63 29.77 0.71
C ASP A 236 12.93 28.52 1.54
N VAL A 237 13.41 27.45 0.93
CA VAL A 237 13.85 26.23 1.60
C VAL A 237 15.36 26.29 1.81
N VAL A 238 15.79 26.16 3.07
CA VAL A 238 17.23 26.29 3.42
C VAL A 238 17.87 24.95 3.75
N ASP A 239 17.10 23.95 4.13
CA ASP A 239 17.60 22.61 4.40
C ASP A 239 16.51 21.56 4.20
N ILE A 240 16.95 20.34 3.88
CA ILE A 240 16.07 19.16 3.68
C ILE A 240 16.67 18.02 4.46
N SER A 241 15.84 17.38 5.30
CA SER A 241 16.24 16.16 6.02
C SER A 241 15.16 15.11 5.98
N ASN A 242 15.55 13.86 5.81
CA ASN A 242 14.69 12.72 5.94
C ASN A 242 14.78 12.16 7.37
N GLN A 243 13.73 12.36 8.13
CA GLN A 243 13.60 11.91 9.52
C GLN A 243 12.62 10.74 9.64
N SER A 244 12.27 10.11 8.53
CA SER A 244 11.37 8.97 8.49
C SER A 244 11.96 7.78 9.25
N ASN A 245 11.09 7.04 9.93
CA ASN A 245 11.45 5.84 10.68
C ASN A 245 10.28 4.84 10.62
N LYS A 246 10.32 3.79 11.40
CA LYS A 246 9.25 2.78 11.47
C LYS A 246 7.90 3.31 11.98
N GLU A 247 7.87 4.49 12.60
CA GLU A 247 6.63 5.15 13.03
C GLU A 247 5.93 5.88 11.89
N GLY A 248 6.65 6.21 10.81
CA GLY A 248 6.08 6.84 9.64
C GLY A 248 7.04 7.71 8.85
N ILE A 249 6.51 8.27 7.76
CA ILE A 249 7.20 9.23 6.90
C ILE A 249 7.30 10.57 7.61
N ARG A 250 8.49 11.12 7.61
CA ARG A 250 8.79 12.47 8.07
C ARG A 250 9.93 13.08 7.26
N ILE A 251 9.59 13.85 6.24
CA ILE A 251 10.54 14.60 5.43
C ILE A 251 10.39 16.07 5.79
N VAL A 252 11.46 16.69 6.28
CA VAL A 252 11.44 18.03 6.84
C VAL A 252 12.17 19.00 5.92
N LEU A 253 11.46 20.06 5.52
CA LEU A 253 12.01 21.21 4.82
C LEU A 253 12.07 22.39 5.79
N GLU A 254 13.28 22.85 6.13
CA GLU A 254 13.44 24.08 6.91
C GLU A 254 13.22 25.29 6.03
N LEU A 255 12.43 26.25 6.51
CA LEU A 255 12.01 27.42 5.77
C LEU A 255 12.75 28.68 6.21
N ARG A 256 12.98 29.60 5.27
CA ARG A 256 13.37 30.97 5.60
C ARG A 256 12.24 31.67 6.34
N LYS A 257 12.61 32.71 7.08
CA LYS A 257 11.63 33.63 7.69
C LYS A 257 10.74 34.22 6.60
N ASP A 258 9.45 34.30 6.87
CA ASP A 258 8.43 34.84 5.95
C ASP A 258 8.34 34.08 4.60
N ALA A 259 8.63 32.78 4.61
CA ALA A 259 8.48 31.93 3.44
C ALA A 259 7.03 31.81 2.96
N ASP A 260 6.85 31.86 1.65
CA ASP A 260 5.54 31.61 1.02
C ASP A 260 5.28 30.08 0.91
N VAL A 261 4.63 29.54 1.93
CA VAL A 261 4.38 28.09 2.04
C VAL A 261 3.51 27.57 0.90
N GLU A 262 2.49 28.30 0.50
CA GLU A 262 1.60 27.86 -0.59
C GLU A 262 2.34 27.79 -1.93
N ARG A 263 3.25 28.73 -2.19
CA ARG A 263 4.10 28.70 -3.37
C ARG A 263 5.02 27.48 -3.34
N ILE A 264 5.61 27.16 -2.19
CA ILE A 264 6.48 25.99 -2.03
C ILE A 264 5.68 24.72 -2.31
N ARG A 265 4.50 24.55 -1.72
CA ARG A 265 3.61 23.41 -1.97
C ARG A 265 3.30 23.25 -3.45
N ASN A 266 2.90 24.31 -4.11
CA ASN A 266 2.54 24.28 -5.52
C ASN A 266 3.71 23.89 -6.41
N ILE A 267 4.92 24.39 -6.13
CA ILE A 267 6.12 24.00 -6.86
C ILE A 267 6.45 22.53 -6.63
N LEU A 268 6.38 22.05 -5.39
CA LEU A 268 6.62 20.65 -5.06
C LEU A 268 5.64 19.71 -5.77
N TYR A 269 4.35 20.03 -5.78
CA TYR A 269 3.34 19.23 -6.49
C TYR A 269 3.56 19.25 -8.01
N LYS A 270 3.96 20.38 -8.57
CA LYS A 270 4.13 20.53 -10.01
C LYS A 270 5.44 19.93 -10.52
N LYS A 271 6.51 19.97 -9.73
CA LYS A 271 7.87 19.65 -10.17
C LYS A 271 8.43 18.35 -9.61
N THR A 272 7.74 17.71 -8.69
CA THR A 272 8.17 16.44 -8.08
C THR A 272 7.05 15.42 -8.08
N LYS A 273 7.36 14.18 -7.71
CA LYS A 273 6.39 13.09 -7.52
C LYS A 273 5.56 13.21 -6.24
N LEU A 274 5.63 14.32 -5.52
CA LEU A 274 4.72 14.62 -4.40
C LEU A 274 3.27 14.84 -4.86
N GLU A 275 3.06 15.08 -6.14
CA GLU A 275 1.81 14.77 -6.83
C GLU A 275 2.13 13.73 -7.91
N ASP A 276 1.42 12.62 -7.90
CA ASP A 276 1.60 11.56 -8.88
C ASP A 276 0.27 10.91 -9.24
N THR A 277 0.24 10.21 -10.35
CA THR A 277 -0.95 9.54 -10.85
C THR A 277 -0.91 8.06 -10.57
N PHE A 278 -1.98 7.54 -9.96
CA PHE A 278 -2.26 6.11 -9.86
C PHE A 278 -3.25 5.73 -10.98
N GLY A 279 -2.80 4.89 -11.91
CA GLY A 279 -3.64 4.37 -12.98
C GLY A 279 -4.56 3.27 -12.45
N VAL A 280 -5.87 3.41 -12.70
CA VAL A 280 -6.88 2.43 -12.32
C VAL A 280 -7.31 1.64 -13.56
N ASN A 281 -7.28 0.32 -13.44
CA ASN A 281 -7.86 -0.61 -14.40
C ASN A 281 -8.38 -1.83 -13.64
N MET A 282 -9.65 -1.79 -13.30
CA MET A 282 -10.30 -2.84 -12.49
C MET A 282 -10.73 -3.99 -13.38
N LEU A 283 -9.78 -4.85 -13.72
CA LEU A 283 -10.00 -6.09 -14.44
C LEU A 283 -9.86 -7.26 -13.46
N ALA A 284 -10.94 -8.03 -13.30
CA ALA A 284 -10.99 -9.18 -12.40
C ALA A 284 -11.66 -10.39 -13.07
#